data_a94cffa5849d1537cff70098a2d15368
#
_entry.id   a94cffa5849d1537cff70098a2d15368
#
_cell.length_a   1.000
_cell.length_b   1.000
_cell.length_c   1.000
_cell.angle_alpha   90.00
_cell.angle_beta   90.00
_cell.angle_gamma   90.00
#
_symmetry.space_group_name_H-M   'P 1'
#
loop_
_entity.id
_entity.type
_entity.pdbx_description
1 polymer ?
#
loop_
_entity_poly.entity_id
_entity_poly.type
_entity_poly.pdbx_seq_one_letter_code
_entity_poly.pdbx_strand_id
1 'polypeptide(L)'
;MKNTTNAVRTISEVGIFAALGFVFDELQGIIFKGVFPSGGSIGFAMIAVLIIAYRRGIIPALITGLIMGLLDIATSAYIIHPAQLLLDYIFPYALVAVAGLLKPLYDRSKNLNEKILWLISGVVIGGMAKFLSHFLAGVIFWADSEQAWGITDMHPWLYSFIYNIAYMAPCIFLTGALLVVLQIVAPKILATKSAFIDSEKETNTTGPMVVSILTISTGLFFFIFFLVKYIQSFGDYTDEYGAYGYDFNPDAMILFVLGAFLVVLGVVSLIKVFKNDFSYVTYTGALSAITTSAFVFGLYRLIRAITKGKDPTLYWIWFSIGGAVMMSAIALLVLSIVFKKKRNESII
;
A
#
# COMPACT_ATOMS: atom_id res chain seq x y z
N MET A 1 -18.85 -35.02 -10.79
CA MET A 1 -19.51 -33.70 -10.81
C MET A 1 -18.99 -32.70 -9.79
N LYS A 2 -18.84 -33.00 -8.47
CA LYS A 2 -18.31 -32.05 -7.47
C LYS A 2 -16.91 -31.51 -7.79
N ASN A 3 -16.00 -32.31 -8.34
CA ASN A 3 -14.63 -31.88 -8.67
C ASN A 3 -14.59 -30.91 -9.86
N THR A 4 -15.43 -31.14 -10.88
CA THR A 4 -15.49 -30.30 -12.09
C THR A 4 -16.00 -28.88 -11.73
N THR A 5 -17.05 -28.79 -10.90
CA THR A 5 -17.59 -27.51 -10.45
C THR A 5 -16.59 -26.68 -9.66
N ASN A 6 -15.75 -27.32 -8.81
CA ASN A 6 -14.70 -26.63 -8.07
C ASN A 6 -13.56 -26.15 -8.98
N ALA A 7 -13.20 -26.94 -10.01
CA ALA A 7 -12.18 -26.55 -10.97
C ALA A 7 -12.63 -25.33 -11.80
N VAL A 8 -13.84 -25.36 -12.34
CA VAL A 8 -14.42 -24.22 -13.10
C VAL A 8 -14.47 -22.96 -12.24
N ARG A 9 -14.93 -23.06 -10.99
CA ARG A 9 -14.96 -21.92 -10.06
C ARG A 9 -13.56 -21.37 -9.82
N THR A 10 -12.55 -22.23 -9.62
CA THR A 10 -11.18 -21.79 -9.39
C THR A 10 -10.61 -21.06 -10.61
N ILE A 11 -10.84 -21.58 -11.83
CA ILE A 11 -10.42 -20.94 -13.08
C ILE A 11 -11.08 -19.56 -13.22
N SER A 12 -12.39 -19.46 -12.96
CA SER A 12 -13.11 -18.19 -13.03
C SER A 12 -12.58 -17.18 -12.01
N GLU A 13 -12.31 -17.60 -10.77
CA GLU A 13 -11.75 -16.73 -9.74
C GLU A 13 -10.33 -16.27 -10.13
N VAL A 14 -9.48 -17.15 -10.65
CA VAL A 14 -8.14 -16.79 -11.16
C VAL A 14 -8.25 -15.70 -12.24
N GLY A 15 -9.13 -15.89 -13.22
CA GLY A 15 -9.31 -14.90 -14.30
C GLY A 15 -9.82 -13.54 -13.79
N ILE A 16 -10.82 -13.55 -12.91
CA ILE A 16 -11.38 -12.31 -12.33
C ILE A 16 -10.33 -11.57 -11.51
N PHE A 17 -9.61 -12.25 -10.63
CA PHE A 17 -8.61 -11.61 -9.78
C PHE A 17 -7.37 -11.18 -10.56
N ALA A 18 -6.98 -11.92 -11.61
CA ALA A 18 -5.90 -11.47 -12.50
C ALA A 18 -6.29 -10.16 -13.21
N ALA A 19 -7.51 -10.07 -13.73
CA ALA A 19 -8.01 -8.86 -14.37
C ALA A 19 -8.12 -7.68 -13.40
N LEU A 20 -8.63 -7.90 -12.18
CA LEU A 20 -8.69 -6.88 -11.14
C LEU A 20 -7.30 -6.40 -10.72
N GLY A 21 -6.37 -7.34 -10.52
CA GLY A 21 -5.00 -7.01 -10.16
C GLY A 21 -4.30 -6.19 -11.24
N PHE A 22 -4.49 -6.54 -12.50
CA PHE A 22 -3.99 -5.79 -13.64
C PHE A 22 -4.59 -4.37 -13.69
N VAL A 23 -5.91 -4.20 -13.51
CA VAL A 23 -6.53 -2.88 -13.46
C VAL A 23 -5.96 -2.04 -12.30
N PHE A 24 -5.72 -2.63 -11.13
CA PHE A 24 -5.10 -1.93 -10.01
C PHE A 24 -3.66 -1.52 -10.33
N ASP A 25 -2.92 -2.34 -11.07
CA ASP A 25 -1.55 -2.04 -11.49
C ASP A 25 -1.50 -0.86 -12.45
N GLU A 26 -2.34 -0.86 -13.48
CA GLU A 26 -2.46 0.25 -14.42
C GLU A 26 -2.86 1.56 -13.71
N LEU A 27 -3.84 1.50 -12.81
CA LEU A 27 -4.28 2.68 -12.05
C LEU A 27 -3.15 3.25 -11.18
N GLN A 28 -2.41 2.40 -10.47
CA GLN A 28 -1.28 2.86 -9.66
C GLN A 28 -0.14 3.41 -10.54
N GLY A 29 0.11 2.82 -11.70
CA GLY A 29 1.07 3.32 -12.69
C GLY A 29 0.71 4.72 -13.18
N ILE A 30 -0.56 4.99 -13.46
CA ILE A 30 -1.06 6.31 -13.84
C ILE A 30 -0.90 7.33 -12.70
N ILE A 31 -1.27 6.95 -11.47
CA ILE A 31 -1.23 7.84 -10.28
C ILE A 31 0.21 8.24 -9.95
N PHE A 32 1.16 7.30 -10.04
CA PHE A 32 2.56 7.52 -9.67
C PHE A 32 3.48 7.81 -10.87
N LYS A 33 2.90 8.08 -12.04
CA LYS A 33 3.66 8.41 -13.24
C LYS A 33 4.66 9.55 -12.98
N GLY A 34 5.92 9.32 -13.30
CA GLY A 34 7.01 10.29 -13.13
C GLY A 34 7.58 10.39 -11.70
N VAL A 35 7.02 9.69 -10.72
CA VAL A 35 7.61 9.59 -9.37
C VAL A 35 8.79 8.62 -9.38
N PHE A 36 8.66 7.52 -10.14
CA PHE A 36 9.68 6.48 -10.31
C PHE A 36 10.12 6.44 -11.79
N PRO A 37 11.18 7.18 -12.16
CA PRO A 37 11.57 7.36 -13.57
C PRO A 37 11.95 6.06 -14.29
N SER A 38 12.56 5.12 -13.57
CA SER A 38 12.97 3.81 -14.12
C SER A 38 11.90 2.72 -13.92
N GLY A 39 10.63 3.11 -13.73
CA GLY A 39 9.53 2.19 -13.47
C GLY A 39 9.28 1.95 -11.99
N GLY A 40 8.17 1.26 -11.70
CA GLY A 40 7.66 1.05 -10.34
C GLY A 40 6.56 2.05 -9.97
N SER A 41 5.68 1.61 -9.08
CA SER A 41 4.56 2.41 -8.60
C SER A 41 4.16 1.98 -7.20
N ILE A 42 3.60 2.91 -6.42
CA ILE A 42 3.07 2.58 -5.10
C ILE A 42 1.62 2.18 -5.25
N GLY A 43 1.26 0.98 -4.77
CA GLY A 43 -0.11 0.49 -4.83
C GLY A 43 -0.30 -0.86 -4.16
N PHE A 44 -1.39 -1.48 -4.50
CA PHE A 44 -1.84 -2.72 -3.87
C PHE A 44 -2.22 -3.82 -4.88
N ALA A 45 -1.80 -3.73 -6.14
CA ALA A 45 -2.15 -4.69 -7.18
C ALA A 45 -1.85 -6.15 -6.80
N MET A 46 -0.79 -6.41 -6.03
CA MET A 46 -0.45 -7.76 -5.55
C MET A 46 -1.51 -8.37 -4.62
N ILE A 47 -2.50 -7.59 -4.14
CA ILE A 47 -3.61 -8.09 -3.31
C ILE A 47 -4.40 -9.17 -4.03
N ALA A 48 -4.53 -9.08 -5.36
CA ALA A 48 -5.26 -10.05 -6.17
C ALA A 48 -4.63 -11.45 -6.08
N VAL A 49 -3.31 -11.52 -6.21
CA VAL A 49 -2.55 -12.77 -6.08
C VAL A 49 -2.66 -13.31 -4.65
N LEU A 50 -2.54 -12.45 -3.64
CA LEU A 50 -2.63 -12.83 -2.23
C LEU A 50 -4.02 -13.35 -1.85
N ILE A 51 -5.09 -12.74 -2.34
CA ILE A 51 -6.46 -13.25 -2.12
C ILE A 51 -6.57 -14.67 -2.66
N ILE A 52 -6.12 -14.94 -3.89
CA ILE A 52 -6.16 -16.28 -4.46
C ILE A 52 -5.24 -17.24 -3.71
N ALA A 53 -4.08 -16.79 -3.23
CA ALA A 53 -3.15 -17.58 -2.44
C ALA A 53 -3.81 -18.14 -1.17
N TYR A 54 -4.52 -17.29 -0.42
CA TYR A 54 -5.24 -17.73 0.78
C TYR A 54 -6.54 -18.47 0.47
N ARG A 55 -7.21 -18.11 -0.60
CA ARG A 55 -8.48 -18.74 -0.99
C ARG A 55 -8.29 -20.10 -1.66
N ARG A 56 -7.35 -20.22 -2.59
CA ARG A 56 -7.18 -21.38 -3.48
C ARG A 56 -5.84 -22.08 -3.36
N GLY A 57 -4.86 -21.44 -2.68
CA GLY A 57 -3.51 -21.97 -2.51
C GLY A 57 -2.52 -21.49 -3.57
N ILE A 58 -1.31 -22.04 -3.49
CA ILE A 58 -0.15 -21.53 -4.24
C ILE A 58 -0.29 -21.66 -5.76
N ILE A 59 -0.79 -22.78 -6.29
CA ILE A 59 -0.84 -23.00 -7.74
C ILE A 59 -1.80 -22.04 -8.45
N PRO A 60 -3.07 -21.87 -8.00
CA PRO A 60 -3.95 -20.86 -8.57
C PRO A 60 -3.41 -19.44 -8.43
N ALA A 61 -2.75 -19.12 -7.31
CA ALA A 61 -2.11 -17.81 -7.11
C ALA A 61 -0.95 -17.58 -8.09
N LEU A 62 -0.12 -18.58 -8.32
CA LEU A 62 0.96 -18.53 -9.31
C LEU A 62 0.40 -18.24 -10.71
N ILE A 63 -0.67 -18.94 -11.11
CA ILE A 63 -1.32 -18.70 -12.40
C ILE A 63 -1.88 -17.27 -12.46
N THR A 64 -2.51 -16.78 -11.38
CA THR A 64 -2.99 -15.39 -11.30
C THR A 64 -1.86 -14.40 -11.54
N GLY A 65 -0.73 -14.57 -10.85
CA GLY A 65 0.44 -13.69 -11.01
C GLY A 65 1.07 -13.78 -12.39
N LEU A 66 1.14 -14.97 -12.98
CA LEU A 66 1.63 -15.15 -14.36
C LEU A 66 0.73 -14.41 -15.38
N ILE A 67 -0.58 -14.50 -15.24
CA ILE A 67 -1.52 -13.77 -16.12
C ILE A 67 -1.32 -12.27 -15.96
N MET A 68 -1.19 -11.75 -14.72
CA MET A 68 -0.94 -10.33 -14.48
C MET A 68 0.35 -9.87 -15.16
N GLY A 69 1.46 -10.60 -14.99
CA GLY A 69 2.72 -10.26 -15.63
C GLY A 69 2.67 -10.30 -17.16
N LEU A 70 1.91 -11.24 -17.73
CA LEU A 70 1.68 -11.28 -19.20
C LEU A 70 0.86 -10.09 -19.70
N LEU A 71 -0.15 -9.67 -18.94
CA LEU A 71 -0.95 -8.49 -19.28
C LEU A 71 -0.12 -7.21 -19.19
N ASP A 72 0.73 -7.07 -18.18
CA ASP A 72 1.65 -5.95 -18.03
C ASP A 72 2.63 -5.87 -19.21
N ILE A 73 3.18 -7.00 -19.66
CA ILE A 73 4.00 -7.06 -20.88
C ILE A 73 3.23 -6.56 -22.10
N ALA A 74 1.97 -6.92 -22.23
CA ALA A 74 1.16 -6.57 -23.39
C ALA A 74 0.82 -5.07 -23.48
N THR A 75 0.86 -4.34 -22.37
CA THR A 75 0.38 -2.94 -22.29
C THR A 75 1.49 -1.91 -22.12
N SER A 76 2.53 -2.19 -21.36
CA SER A 76 3.46 -1.15 -20.91
C SER A 76 4.93 -1.57 -20.85
N ALA A 77 5.29 -2.77 -21.31
CA ALA A 77 6.64 -3.27 -21.12
C ALA A 77 7.70 -2.52 -21.95
N TYR A 78 8.75 -2.10 -21.28
CA TYR A 78 10.01 -1.69 -21.89
C TYR A 78 11.03 -2.83 -21.76
N ILE A 79 11.31 -3.51 -22.86
CA ILE A 79 12.10 -4.75 -22.89
C ILE A 79 13.45 -4.49 -23.54
N ILE A 80 14.52 -4.71 -22.76
CA ILE A 80 15.92 -4.59 -23.25
C ILE A 80 16.61 -5.97 -23.33
N HIS A 81 16.11 -6.97 -22.57
CA HIS A 81 16.69 -8.31 -22.52
C HIS A 81 15.63 -9.35 -22.08
N PRO A 82 15.62 -10.59 -22.60
CA PRO A 82 14.66 -11.62 -22.19
C PRO A 82 14.68 -11.92 -20.67
N ALA A 83 15.84 -11.91 -20.03
CA ALA A 83 15.94 -12.13 -18.59
C ALA A 83 15.37 -10.93 -17.80
N GLN A 84 15.52 -9.70 -18.28
CA GLN A 84 14.90 -8.52 -17.70
C GLN A 84 13.36 -8.63 -17.76
N LEU A 85 12.82 -9.06 -18.91
CA LEU A 85 11.38 -9.30 -19.04
C LEU A 85 10.86 -10.27 -17.96
N LEU A 86 11.59 -11.34 -17.67
CA LEU A 86 11.21 -12.28 -16.62
C LEU A 86 11.27 -11.66 -15.23
N LEU A 87 12.35 -10.93 -14.93
CA LEU A 87 12.60 -10.36 -13.59
C LEU A 87 11.74 -9.13 -13.29
N ASP A 88 11.39 -8.31 -14.29
CA ASP A 88 10.62 -7.08 -14.08
C ASP A 88 9.11 -7.28 -14.23
N TYR A 89 8.64 -8.23 -15.06
CA TYR A 89 7.23 -8.37 -15.38
C TYR A 89 6.63 -9.70 -14.93
N ILE A 90 7.24 -10.84 -15.25
CA ILE A 90 6.65 -12.17 -14.99
C ILE A 90 6.82 -12.56 -13.52
N PHE A 91 8.05 -12.59 -13.04
CA PHE A 91 8.36 -13.10 -11.70
C PHE A 91 7.83 -12.23 -10.56
N PRO A 92 7.78 -10.89 -10.65
CA PRO A 92 7.30 -10.07 -9.54
C PRO A 92 5.92 -10.46 -9.05
N TYR A 93 4.95 -10.65 -9.95
CA TYR A 93 3.60 -11.07 -9.57
C TYR A 93 3.50 -12.58 -9.32
N ALA A 94 4.20 -13.39 -10.08
CA ALA A 94 4.18 -14.85 -9.90
C ALA A 94 4.75 -15.27 -8.53
N LEU A 95 5.84 -14.64 -8.08
CA LEU A 95 6.49 -14.96 -6.81
C LEU A 95 5.66 -14.55 -5.58
N VAL A 96 4.73 -13.59 -5.70
CA VAL A 96 3.79 -13.28 -4.60
C VAL A 96 3.00 -14.51 -4.18
N ALA A 97 2.78 -15.46 -5.08
CA ALA A 97 2.07 -16.71 -4.81
C ALA A 97 2.70 -17.56 -3.69
N VAL A 98 3.96 -17.34 -3.34
CA VAL A 98 4.64 -18.03 -2.22
C VAL A 98 3.88 -17.85 -0.89
N ALA A 99 3.13 -16.77 -0.73
CA ALA A 99 2.22 -16.57 0.41
C ALA A 99 1.21 -17.72 0.58
N GLY A 100 0.87 -18.42 -0.50
CA GLY A 100 -0.01 -19.58 -0.48
C GLY A 100 0.53 -20.78 0.30
N LEU A 101 1.83 -20.83 0.61
CA LEU A 101 2.40 -21.80 1.53
C LEU A 101 1.87 -21.63 2.96
N LEU A 102 1.45 -20.43 3.33
CA LEU A 102 0.89 -20.13 4.65
C LEU A 102 -0.62 -20.43 4.75
N LYS A 103 -1.28 -20.74 3.63
CA LYS A 103 -2.71 -21.08 3.62
C LYS A 103 -3.09 -22.16 4.64
N PRO A 104 -2.37 -23.30 4.80
CA PRO A 104 -2.72 -24.30 5.80
C PRO A 104 -2.69 -23.78 7.23
N LEU A 105 -1.79 -22.84 7.55
CA LEU A 105 -1.70 -22.22 8.87
C LEU A 105 -2.86 -21.24 9.08
N TYR A 106 -3.15 -20.42 8.07
CA TYR A 106 -4.31 -19.53 8.04
C TYR A 106 -5.63 -20.30 8.21
N ASP A 107 -5.82 -21.42 7.49
CA ASP A 107 -7.05 -22.23 7.56
C ASP A 107 -7.23 -22.90 8.94
N ARG A 108 -6.13 -23.22 9.64
CA ARG A 108 -6.14 -23.85 10.98
C ARG A 108 -6.23 -22.85 12.12
N SER A 109 -6.17 -21.57 11.84
CA SER A 109 -6.22 -20.51 12.85
C SER A 109 -7.52 -20.55 13.63
N LYS A 110 -7.41 -20.46 14.96
CA LYS A 110 -8.53 -20.59 15.89
C LYS A 110 -9.24 -19.27 16.17
N ASN A 111 -8.56 -18.16 15.93
CA ASN A 111 -9.06 -16.81 16.21
C ASN A 111 -8.62 -15.82 15.13
N LEU A 112 -9.17 -14.61 15.18
CA LEU A 112 -8.91 -13.56 14.21
C LEU A 112 -7.44 -13.10 14.23
N ASN A 113 -6.83 -13.02 15.42
CA ASN A 113 -5.45 -12.55 15.55
C ASN A 113 -4.45 -13.48 14.84
N GLU A 114 -4.63 -14.79 14.99
CA GLU A 114 -3.84 -15.79 14.25
C GLU A 114 -4.03 -15.67 12.75
N LYS A 115 -5.27 -15.46 12.27
CA LYS A 115 -5.54 -15.24 10.84
C LYS A 115 -4.83 -14.01 10.31
N ILE A 116 -4.93 -12.90 11.04
CA ILE A 116 -4.24 -11.65 10.68
C ILE A 116 -2.72 -11.86 10.69
N LEU A 117 -2.18 -12.57 11.67
CA LEU A 117 -0.75 -12.89 11.72
C LEU A 117 -0.29 -13.59 10.45
N TRP A 118 -0.99 -14.66 10.04
CA TRP A 118 -0.61 -15.40 8.84
C TRP A 118 -0.84 -14.61 7.55
N LEU A 119 -1.89 -13.75 7.49
CA LEU A 119 -2.09 -12.84 6.37
C LEU A 119 -0.94 -11.84 6.24
N ILE A 120 -0.56 -11.16 7.31
CA ILE A 120 0.56 -10.19 7.29
C ILE A 120 1.87 -10.90 6.95
N SER A 121 2.12 -12.08 7.54
CA SER A 121 3.30 -12.88 7.20
C SER A 121 3.38 -13.21 5.71
N GLY A 122 2.25 -13.59 5.09
CA GLY A 122 2.20 -13.84 3.66
C GLY A 122 2.38 -12.60 2.79
N VAL A 123 1.85 -11.45 3.22
CA VAL A 123 2.09 -10.17 2.54
C VAL A 123 3.58 -9.82 2.55
N VAL A 124 4.24 -9.97 3.70
CA VAL A 124 5.68 -9.70 3.83
C VAL A 124 6.49 -10.67 2.97
N ILE A 125 6.25 -11.98 3.08
CA ILE A 125 6.99 -13.00 2.32
C ILE A 125 6.77 -12.83 0.81
N GLY A 126 5.51 -12.66 0.37
CA GLY A 126 5.18 -12.44 -1.04
C GLY A 126 5.71 -11.12 -1.58
N GLY A 127 5.60 -10.04 -0.78
CA GLY A 127 6.13 -8.73 -1.12
C GLY A 127 7.66 -8.71 -1.20
N MET A 128 8.34 -9.40 -0.29
CA MET A 128 9.80 -9.55 -0.34
C MET A 128 10.26 -10.40 -1.53
N ALA A 129 9.50 -11.43 -1.92
CA ALA A 129 9.79 -12.20 -3.11
C ALA A 129 9.64 -11.35 -4.39
N LYS A 130 8.60 -10.51 -4.46
CA LYS A 130 8.45 -9.50 -5.52
C LYS A 130 9.60 -8.49 -5.50
N PHE A 131 9.92 -7.93 -4.33
CA PHE A 131 11.05 -7.02 -4.16
C PHE A 131 12.35 -7.61 -4.67
N LEU A 132 12.66 -8.86 -4.33
CA LEU A 132 13.88 -9.55 -4.74
C LEU A 132 13.99 -9.64 -6.27
N SER A 133 12.88 -9.89 -6.96
CA SER A 133 12.85 -9.93 -8.42
C SER A 133 13.23 -8.59 -9.05
N HIS A 134 12.57 -7.50 -8.63
CA HIS A 134 12.88 -6.16 -9.11
C HIS A 134 14.28 -5.70 -8.68
N PHE A 135 14.70 -6.03 -7.46
CA PHE A 135 16.04 -5.74 -6.97
C PHE A 135 17.12 -6.35 -7.87
N LEU A 136 16.97 -7.63 -8.22
CA LEU A 136 17.93 -8.31 -9.12
C LEU A 136 17.89 -7.70 -10.53
N ALA A 137 16.70 -7.41 -11.05
CA ALA A 137 16.58 -6.71 -12.34
C ALA A 137 17.28 -5.35 -12.30
N GLY A 138 17.09 -4.58 -11.23
CA GLY A 138 17.73 -3.29 -11.02
C GLY A 138 19.24 -3.38 -10.99
N VAL A 139 19.81 -4.37 -10.29
CA VAL A 139 21.27 -4.58 -10.24
C VAL A 139 21.83 -4.97 -11.60
N ILE A 140 21.13 -5.85 -12.34
CA ILE A 140 21.68 -6.46 -13.57
C ILE A 140 21.50 -5.54 -14.79
N PHE A 141 20.37 -4.83 -14.89
CA PHE A 141 19.96 -4.17 -16.12
C PHE A 141 19.85 -2.65 -16.03
N TRP A 142 19.67 -2.09 -14.81
CA TRP A 142 19.35 -0.67 -14.65
C TRP A 142 20.40 0.14 -13.90
N ALA A 143 21.32 -0.51 -13.21
CA ALA A 143 22.27 0.17 -12.34
C ALA A 143 23.36 0.95 -13.05
N ASP A 144 23.69 0.55 -14.28
CA ASP A 144 24.68 1.25 -15.16
C ASP A 144 24.01 2.30 -16.06
N SER A 145 22.69 2.42 -16.02
CA SER A 145 21.95 3.48 -16.70
C SER A 145 21.98 4.76 -15.85
N GLU A 146 21.50 5.86 -16.43
CA GLU A 146 21.33 7.12 -15.71
C GLU A 146 20.49 6.88 -14.46
N GLN A 147 21.12 7.05 -13.28
CA GLN A 147 20.48 6.78 -12.00
C GLN A 147 19.39 7.81 -11.73
N ALA A 148 18.23 7.33 -11.26
CA ALA A 148 17.07 8.18 -11.02
C ALA A 148 17.32 9.17 -9.88
N TRP A 149 16.53 10.25 -9.85
CA TRP A 149 16.48 11.27 -8.79
C TRP A 149 17.78 12.11 -8.64
N GLY A 150 18.59 12.22 -9.68
CA GLY A 150 19.86 12.95 -9.64
C GLY A 150 20.95 12.26 -8.82
N ILE A 151 20.75 10.99 -8.50
CA ILE A 151 21.79 10.16 -7.85
C ILE A 151 22.83 9.85 -8.93
N THR A 152 24.11 10.12 -8.62
CA THR A 152 25.23 9.79 -9.50
C THR A 152 26.21 8.87 -8.76
N ASP A 153 26.83 7.96 -9.49
CA ASP A 153 27.93 7.10 -9.02
C ASP A 153 27.63 6.21 -7.80
N MET A 154 26.34 5.92 -7.51
CA MET A 154 25.99 5.01 -6.44
C MET A 154 26.27 3.58 -6.88
N HIS A 155 26.83 2.77 -5.98
CA HIS A 155 27.08 1.36 -6.24
C HIS A 155 25.78 0.63 -6.66
N PRO A 156 25.77 -0.18 -7.74
CA PRO A 156 24.59 -0.82 -8.32
C PRO A 156 23.66 -1.50 -7.32
N TRP A 157 24.20 -2.27 -6.41
CA TRP A 157 23.42 -2.97 -5.39
C TRP A 157 22.71 -2.03 -4.42
N LEU A 158 23.40 -0.97 -4.00
CA LEU A 158 22.82 0.01 -3.09
C LEU A 158 21.75 0.85 -3.77
N TYR A 159 22.01 1.30 -5.01
CA TYR A 159 21.03 2.01 -5.82
C TYR A 159 19.76 1.19 -6.03
N SER A 160 19.90 -0.04 -6.52
CA SER A 160 18.75 -0.92 -6.76
C SER A 160 17.97 -1.21 -5.48
N PHE A 161 18.68 -1.40 -4.34
CA PHE A 161 18.02 -1.62 -3.05
C PHE A 161 17.17 -0.39 -2.65
N ILE A 162 17.76 0.81 -2.67
CA ILE A 162 17.07 2.05 -2.28
C ILE A 162 15.91 2.33 -3.23
N TYR A 163 16.13 2.21 -4.53
CA TYR A 163 15.11 2.45 -5.53
C TYR A 163 13.90 1.54 -5.35
N ASN A 164 14.13 0.25 -5.27
CA ASN A 164 13.04 -0.73 -5.18
C ASN A 164 12.35 -0.71 -3.82
N ILE A 165 13.07 -0.52 -2.71
CA ILE A 165 12.44 -0.45 -1.39
C ILE A 165 11.54 0.79 -1.25
N ALA A 166 11.85 1.88 -1.95
CA ALA A 166 11.10 3.13 -1.90
C ALA A 166 9.63 2.96 -2.35
N TYR A 167 9.35 2.09 -3.30
CA TYR A 167 7.96 1.79 -3.68
C TYR A 167 7.44 0.46 -3.10
N MET A 168 8.30 -0.54 -2.93
CA MET A 168 7.86 -1.85 -2.44
C MET A 168 7.44 -1.86 -0.97
N ALA A 169 8.14 -1.11 -0.10
CA ALA A 169 7.74 -1.03 1.30
C ALA A 169 6.32 -0.44 1.45
N PRO A 170 5.96 0.71 0.84
CA PRO A 170 4.59 1.19 0.81
C PRO A 170 3.58 0.18 0.21
N CYS A 171 3.94 -0.52 -0.86
CA CYS A 171 3.07 -1.55 -1.45
C CYS A 171 2.74 -2.67 -0.46
N ILE A 172 3.75 -3.18 0.26
CA ILE A 172 3.59 -4.20 1.29
C ILE A 172 2.65 -3.70 2.40
N PHE A 173 2.86 -2.48 2.89
CA PHE A 173 2.01 -1.89 3.93
C PHE A 173 0.57 -1.69 3.48
N LEU A 174 0.35 -1.07 2.32
CA LEU A 174 -0.99 -0.83 1.78
C LEU A 174 -1.75 -2.15 1.54
N THR A 175 -1.07 -3.12 0.93
CA THR A 175 -1.67 -4.44 0.67
C THR A 175 -1.99 -5.16 1.98
N GLY A 176 -1.10 -5.12 2.97
CA GLY A 176 -1.32 -5.70 4.30
C GLY A 176 -2.52 -5.09 5.00
N ALA A 177 -2.60 -3.76 5.02
CA ALA A 177 -3.73 -3.04 5.60
C ALA A 177 -5.05 -3.43 4.92
N LEU A 178 -5.10 -3.44 3.58
CA LEU A 178 -6.30 -3.81 2.83
C LEU A 178 -6.70 -5.27 3.05
N LEU A 179 -5.75 -6.21 3.10
CA LEU A 179 -6.07 -7.61 3.40
C LEU A 179 -6.62 -7.80 4.80
N VAL A 180 -6.08 -7.09 5.78
CA VAL A 180 -6.63 -7.10 7.15
C VAL A 180 -8.06 -6.55 7.14
N VAL A 181 -8.31 -5.42 6.45
CA VAL A 181 -9.68 -4.89 6.28
C VAL A 181 -10.60 -5.94 5.65
N LEU A 182 -10.18 -6.56 4.56
CA LEU A 182 -10.97 -7.59 3.88
C LEU A 182 -11.25 -8.80 4.77
N GLN A 183 -10.25 -9.25 5.56
CA GLN A 183 -10.43 -10.34 6.52
C GLN A 183 -11.53 -10.05 7.52
N ILE A 184 -11.72 -8.84 7.88
CA ILE A 184 -12.61 -8.34 8.90
C ILE A 184 -14.01 -8.07 8.35
N VAL A 185 -14.08 -7.32 7.25
CA VAL A 185 -15.35 -6.87 6.66
C VAL A 185 -15.96 -7.94 5.76
N ALA A 186 -15.13 -8.68 5.05
CA ALA A 186 -15.55 -9.64 4.04
C ALA A 186 -14.69 -10.93 4.04
N PRO A 187 -14.60 -11.67 5.17
CA PRO A 187 -13.74 -12.85 5.30
C PRO A 187 -14.04 -13.94 4.26
N LYS A 188 -15.24 -13.96 3.69
CA LYS A 188 -15.64 -14.88 2.61
C LYS A 188 -14.82 -14.69 1.33
N ILE A 189 -14.18 -13.53 1.16
CA ILE A 189 -13.29 -13.29 0.01
C ILE A 189 -12.00 -14.10 0.16
N LEU A 190 -11.47 -14.21 1.38
CA LEU A 190 -10.20 -14.90 1.66
C LEU A 190 -10.36 -16.39 1.98
N ALA A 191 -11.52 -16.81 2.49
CA ALA A 191 -11.74 -18.17 2.96
C ALA A 191 -12.79 -18.92 2.15
N THR A 192 -12.55 -20.20 1.90
CA THR A 192 -13.59 -21.15 1.51
C THR A 192 -14.39 -21.58 2.73
N LYS A 193 -15.62 -22.08 2.53
CA LYS A 193 -16.68 -22.34 3.53
C LYS A 193 -16.28 -22.92 4.92
N SER A 194 -15.12 -23.54 5.07
CA SER A 194 -14.69 -24.22 6.31
C SER A 194 -13.93 -23.34 7.32
N ALA A 195 -13.69 -22.07 6.98
CA ALA A 195 -12.83 -21.19 7.80
C ALA A 195 -13.63 -20.09 8.52
N PHE A 196 -14.95 -20.26 8.73
CA PHE A 196 -15.72 -19.35 9.57
C PHE A 196 -15.48 -19.68 11.03
N ILE A 197 -14.87 -18.75 11.74
CA ILE A 197 -14.89 -18.71 13.19
C ILE A 197 -16.27 -18.18 13.58
N ASP A 198 -17.00 -18.92 14.42
CA ASP A 198 -18.19 -18.39 15.10
C ASP A 198 -17.72 -17.23 15.99
N SER A 199 -17.98 -16.01 15.50
CA SER A 199 -17.55 -14.76 16.14
C SER A 199 -18.51 -14.35 17.28
N GLU A 200 -19.04 -15.31 18.03
CA GLU A 200 -19.83 -14.98 19.22
C GLU A 200 -18.90 -14.56 20.36
N LYS A 201 -18.88 -13.25 20.64
CA LYS A 201 -18.33 -12.59 21.83
C LYS A 201 -16.90 -12.04 21.83
N GLU A 202 -16.28 -11.74 20.71
CA GLU A 202 -15.13 -10.84 20.78
C GLU A 202 -15.59 -9.37 20.74
N THR A 203 -15.13 -8.57 21.71
CA THR A 203 -15.22 -7.10 21.65
C THR A 203 -14.67 -6.67 20.31
N ASN A 204 -15.48 -5.97 19.52
CA ASN A 204 -15.15 -5.60 18.12
C ASN A 204 -13.99 -4.59 18.07
N THR A 205 -12.79 -5.04 18.41
CA THR A 205 -11.53 -4.26 18.38
C THR A 205 -10.97 -4.09 16.96
N THR A 206 -11.58 -4.72 16.06
CA THR A 206 -11.23 -4.94 14.67
C THR A 206 -11.21 -3.68 13.81
N GLY A 207 -12.29 -2.88 13.83
CA GLY A 207 -12.35 -1.61 13.13
C GLY A 207 -11.24 -0.64 13.58
N PRO A 208 -11.07 -0.47 14.90
CA PRO A 208 -9.99 0.30 15.48
C PRO A 208 -8.58 -0.13 15.07
N MET A 209 -8.32 -1.42 15.05
CA MET A 209 -7.03 -1.98 14.63
C MET A 209 -6.73 -1.64 13.16
N VAL A 210 -7.73 -1.79 12.29
CA VAL A 210 -7.61 -1.43 10.86
C VAL A 210 -7.26 0.03 10.68
N VAL A 211 -7.98 0.93 11.34
CA VAL A 211 -7.70 2.36 11.20
C VAL A 211 -6.34 2.74 11.77
N SER A 212 -5.91 2.10 12.86
CA SER A 212 -4.57 2.31 13.39
C SER A 212 -3.50 1.88 12.39
N ILE A 213 -3.66 0.72 11.76
CA ILE A 213 -2.75 0.22 10.72
C ILE A 213 -2.76 1.15 9.49
N LEU A 214 -3.94 1.57 9.03
CA LEU A 214 -4.06 2.53 7.91
C LEU A 214 -3.39 3.86 8.24
N THR A 215 -3.51 4.34 9.47
CA THR A 215 -2.89 5.58 9.91
C THR A 215 -1.37 5.47 9.88
N ILE A 216 -0.80 4.36 10.40
CA ILE A 216 0.64 4.07 10.33
C ILE A 216 1.10 3.98 8.87
N SER A 217 0.39 3.22 8.05
CA SER A 217 0.73 3.02 6.63
C SER A 217 0.75 4.34 5.85
N THR A 218 -0.25 5.21 6.09
CA THR A 218 -0.30 6.55 5.47
C THR A 218 0.85 7.43 5.96
N GLY A 219 1.19 7.37 7.24
CA GLY A 219 2.31 8.10 7.80
C GLY A 219 3.65 7.65 7.21
N LEU A 220 3.86 6.36 7.08
CA LEU A 220 5.06 5.80 6.44
C LEU A 220 5.12 6.15 4.95
N PHE A 221 3.98 6.17 4.25
CA PHE A 221 3.92 6.65 2.88
C PHE A 221 4.43 8.09 2.75
N PHE A 222 3.95 9.02 3.57
CA PHE A 222 4.44 10.40 3.57
C PHE A 222 5.93 10.49 3.95
N PHE A 223 6.38 9.67 4.90
CA PHE A 223 7.78 9.63 5.29
C PHE A 223 8.69 9.15 4.14
N ILE A 224 8.29 8.10 3.41
CA ILE A 224 9.05 7.60 2.25
C ILE A 224 9.04 8.64 1.13
N PHE A 225 7.89 9.28 0.89
CA PHE A 225 7.80 10.35 -0.11
C PHE A 225 8.66 11.57 0.28
N PHE A 226 8.78 11.84 1.60
CA PHE A 226 9.76 12.80 2.11
C PHE A 226 11.20 12.38 1.76
N LEU A 227 11.58 11.13 2.02
CA LEU A 227 12.93 10.64 1.72
C LEU A 227 13.25 10.78 0.23
N VAL A 228 12.31 10.41 -0.64
CA VAL A 228 12.47 10.57 -2.09
C VAL A 228 12.69 12.05 -2.46
N LYS A 229 11.88 12.95 -1.92
CA LYS A 229 12.02 14.39 -2.17
C LYS A 229 13.28 14.99 -1.55
N TYR A 230 13.68 14.49 -0.40
CA TYR A 230 14.92 14.87 0.26
C TYR A 230 16.15 14.45 -0.58
N ILE A 231 16.16 13.21 -1.06
CA ILE A 231 17.22 12.71 -1.94
C ILE A 231 17.28 13.52 -3.24
N GLN A 232 16.13 13.81 -3.86
CA GLN A 232 16.05 14.65 -5.06
C GLN A 232 16.65 16.05 -4.85
N SER A 233 16.55 16.62 -3.64
CA SER A 233 17.09 17.95 -3.36
C SER A 233 18.62 18.00 -3.29
N PHE A 234 19.29 16.85 -3.14
CA PHE A 234 20.75 16.78 -3.18
C PHE A 234 21.33 16.77 -4.61
N GLY A 235 20.53 16.39 -5.63
CA GLY A 235 20.99 16.31 -7.02
C GLY A 235 20.83 17.59 -7.83
N ASP A 236 20.03 18.54 -7.36
CA ASP A 236 19.61 19.70 -8.16
C ASP A 236 20.49 20.96 -7.97
N TYR A 237 21.50 20.94 -7.10
CA TYR A 237 22.30 22.12 -6.82
C TYR A 237 23.79 21.80 -6.78
N THR A 238 24.49 22.21 -7.81
CA THR A 238 25.95 22.45 -7.76
C THR A 238 26.14 23.95 -7.70
N ASP A 239 26.84 24.44 -6.69
CA ASP A 239 27.27 25.85 -6.64
C ASP A 239 28.29 26.15 -7.77
N GLU A 240 28.59 27.42 -7.97
CA GLU A 240 29.55 27.91 -8.98
C GLU A 240 30.96 27.29 -8.81
N TYR A 241 31.23 26.59 -7.70
CA TYR A 241 32.49 25.91 -7.34
C TYR A 241 32.38 24.37 -7.39
N GLY A 242 31.23 23.80 -7.81
CA GLY A 242 31.03 22.34 -7.89
C GLY A 242 30.79 21.65 -6.55
N ALA A 243 30.52 22.40 -5.46
CA ALA A 243 30.14 21.83 -4.18
C ALA A 243 28.64 21.50 -4.17
N TYR A 244 28.28 20.34 -3.64
CA TYR A 244 26.89 19.96 -3.48
C TYR A 244 26.21 20.87 -2.45
N GLY A 245 25.35 21.78 -2.90
CA GLY A 245 24.53 22.62 -2.06
C GLY A 245 23.23 21.92 -1.65
N TYR A 246 22.81 22.15 -0.41
CA TYR A 246 21.50 21.74 0.06
C TYR A 246 20.49 22.85 -0.24
N ASP A 247 19.57 22.61 -1.18
CA ASP A 247 18.41 23.48 -1.36
C ASP A 247 17.28 23.03 -0.42
N PHE A 248 16.93 23.93 0.52
CA PHE A 248 15.84 23.67 1.47
C PHE A 248 14.53 23.45 0.73
N ASN A 249 14.05 22.20 0.75
CA ASN A 249 12.78 21.84 0.11
C ASN A 249 11.64 21.84 1.14
N PRO A 250 10.82 22.90 1.20
CA PRO A 250 9.70 22.98 2.15
C PRO A 250 8.67 21.87 1.97
N ASP A 251 8.53 21.30 0.76
CA ASP A 251 7.65 20.15 0.50
C ASP A 251 8.09 18.92 1.28
N ALA A 252 9.39 18.70 1.34
CA ALA A 252 9.97 17.59 2.08
C ALA A 252 9.69 17.73 3.58
N MET A 253 9.82 18.93 4.15
CA MET A 253 9.54 19.16 5.57
C MET A 253 8.07 18.91 5.94
N ILE A 254 7.14 19.34 5.10
CA ILE A 254 5.70 19.10 5.32
C ILE A 254 5.41 17.59 5.33
N LEU A 255 5.96 16.85 4.38
CA LEU A 255 5.81 15.41 4.30
C LEU A 255 6.40 14.69 5.52
N PHE A 256 7.57 15.14 5.98
CA PHE A 256 8.20 14.60 7.19
C PHE A 256 7.30 14.79 8.42
N VAL A 257 6.84 16.03 8.65
CA VAL A 257 6.01 16.36 9.82
C VAL A 257 4.69 15.61 9.80
N LEU A 258 4.00 15.58 8.65
CA LEU A 258 2.74 14.86 8.50
C LEU A 258 2.94 13.34 8.66
N GLY A 259 4.00 12.80 8.06
CA GLY A 259 4.32 11.37 8.15
C GLY A 259 4.63 10.96 9.58
N ALA A 260 5.52 11.68 10.27
CA ALA A 260 5.88 11.42 11.65
C ALA A 260 4.65 11.51 12.60
N PHE A 261 3.83 12.55 12.44
CA PHE A 261 2.59 12.72 13.22
C PHE A 261 1.64 11.53 13.05
N LEU A 262 1.39 11.10 11.81
CA LEU A 262 0.48 9.98 11.54
C LEU A 262 1.03 8.65 12.05
N VAL A 263 2.34 8.41 11.96
CA VAL A 263 2.96 7.20 12.52
C VAL A 263 2.77 7.17 14.03
N VAL A 264 3.08 8.26 14.74
CA VAL A 264 2.92 8.34 16.19
C VAL A 264 1.46 8.15 16.60
N LEU A 265 0.53 8.83 15.92
CA LEU A 265 -0.90 8.73 16.19
C LEU A 265 -1.41 7.29 15.97
N GLY A 266 -0.99 6.65 14.89
CA GLY A 266 -1.39 5.27 14.59
C GLY A 266 -0.83 4.26 15.59
N VAL A 267 0.42 4.42 16.02
CA VAL A 267 1.04 3.58 17.06
C VAL A 267 0.32 3.74 18.40
N VAL A 268 0.03 4.98 18.82
CA VAL A 268 -0.72 5.25 20.06
C VAL A 268 -2.12 4.65 19.99
N SER A 269 -2.79 4.79 18.84
CA SER A 269 -4.10 4.20 18.61
C SER A 269 -4.05 2.66 18.68
N LEU A 270 -3.05 2.04 18.06
CA LEU A 270 -2.85 0.59 18.09
C LEU A 270 -2.59 0.06 19.51
N ILE A 271 -1.77 0.76 20.31
CA ILE A 271 -1.52 0.41 21.71
C ILE A 271 -2.82 0.44 22.52
N LYS A 272 -3.71 1.43 22.29
CA LYS A 272 -5.02 1.51 22.96
C LYS A 272 -5.93 0.34 22.58
N VAL A 273 -5.90 -0.09 21.32
CA VAL A 273 -6.63 -1.27 20.84
C VAL A 273 -6.18 -2.52 21.59
N PHE A 274 -4.86 -2.76 21.70
CA PHE A 274 -4.33 -3.92 22.42
C PHE A 274 -4.61 -3.90 23.93
N LYS A 275 -4.76 -2.69 24.52
CA LYS A 275 -5.12 -2.54 25.94
C LYS A 275 -6.63 -2.60 26.21
N ASN A 276 -7.45 -2.87 25.19
CA ASN A 276 -8.92 -2.78 25.26
C ASN A 276 -9.44 -1.40 25.77
N ASP A 277 -8.60 -0.38 25.72
CA ASP A 277 -8.91 1.01 26.09
C ASP A 277 -9.27 1.82 24.85
N PHE A 278 -10.21 1.31 24.08
CA PHE A 278 -10.56 1.87 22.78
C PHE A 278 -11.92 2.56 22.83
N SER A 279 -12.01 3.74 22.24
CA SER A 279 -13.27 4.44 22.03
C SER A 279 -13.49 4.77 20.54
N TYR A 280 -14.76 4.79 20.11
CA TYR A 280 -15.13 5.22 18.76
C TYR A 280 -14.60 6.62 18.43
N VAL A 281 -14.41 7.48 19.43
CA VAL A 281 -13.82 8.82 19.27
C VAL A 281 -12.36 8.74 18.84
N THR A 282 -11.57 7.78 19.38
CA THR A 282 -10.18 7.58 18.97
C THR A 282 -10.10 7.11 17.52
N TYR A 283 -11.01 6.19 17.13
CA TYR A 283 -11.12 5.67 15.78
C TYR A 283 -11.45 6.75 14.74
N THR A 284 -12.53 7.50 14.97
CA THR A 284 -12.95 8.57 14.06
C THR A 284 -11.97 9.74 14.07
N GLY A 285 -11.28 9.97 15.21
CA GLY A 285 -10.21 10.95 15.31
C GLY A 285 -8.99 10.59 14.45
N ALA A 286 -8.55 9.33 14.46
CA ALA A 286 -7.47 8.86 13.60
C ALA A 286 -7.85 8.97 12.11
N LEU A 287 -9.07 8.59 11.73
CA LEU A 287 -9.57 8.74 10.37
C LEU A 287 -9.62 10.21 9.93
N SER A 288 -10.09 11.10 10.80
CA SER A 288 -10.09 12.55 10.53
C SER A 288 -8.67 13.10 10.36
N ALA A 289 -7.70 12.63 11.15
CA ALA A 289 -6.32 13.05 11.03
C ALA A 289 -5.70 12.64 9.68
N ILE A 290 -5.97 11.41 9.21
CA ILE A 290 -5.50 10.94 7.89
C ILE A 290 -6.06 11.82 6.78
N THR A 291 -7.38 12.02 6.77
CA THR A 291 -8.05 12.78 5.71
C THR A 291 -7.69 14.25 5.72
N THR A 292 -7.52 14.86 6.91
CA THR A 292 -7.05 16.23 7.06
C THR A 292 -5.62 16.39 6.58
N SER A 293 -4.72 15.45 6.90
CA SER A 293 -3.33 15.49 6.43
C SER A 293 -3.25 15.38 4.90
N ALA A 294 -4.04 14.50 4.30
CA ALA A 294 -4.13 14.37 2.85
C ALA A 294 -4.68 15.65 2.19
N PHE A 295 -5.69 16.27 2.81
CA PHE A 295 -6.27 17.53 2.32
C PHE A 295 -5.26 18.68 2.41
N VAL A 296 -4.57 18.85 3.55
CA VAL A 296 -3.55 19.90 3.74
C VAL A 296 -2.44 19.75 2.72
N PHE A 297 -1.99 18.52 2.47
CA PHE A 297 -0.98 18.27 1.45
C PHE A 297 -1.51 18.59 0.04
N GLY A 298 -2.74 18.20 -0.29
CA GLY A 298 -3.40 18.54 -1.56
C GLY A 298 -3.52 20.06 -1.77
N LEU A 299 -3.92 20.80 -0.72
CA LEU A 299 -4.01 22.25 -0.73
C LEU A 299 -2.65 22.91 -0.97
N TYR A 300 -1.63 22.45 -0.28
CA TYR A 300 -0.26 22.92 -0.46
C TYR A 300 0.21 22.72 -1.93
N ARG A 301 -0.01 21.53 -2.50
CA ARG A 301 0.34 21.23 -3.90
C ARG A 301 -0.42 22.11 -4.89
N LEU A 302 -1.69 22.41 -4.63
CA LEU A 302 -2.50 23.31 -5.44
C LEU A 302 -1.94 24.75 -5.42
N ILE A 303 -1.67 25.28 -4.22
CA ILE A 303 -1.10 26.63 -4.05
C ILE A 303 0.23 26.73 -4.81
N ARG A 304 1.08 25.71 -4.67
CA ARG A 304 2.37 25.68 -5.35
C ARG A 304 2.26 25.57 -6.87
N ALA A 305 1.27 24.85 -7.39
CA ALA A 305 1.02 24.80 -8.83
C ALA A 305 0.63 26.18 -9.37
N ILE A 306 -0.28 26.87 -8.68
CA ILE A 306 -0.72 28.23 -9.02
C ILE A 306 0.47 29.23 -8.97
N THR A 307 1.26 29.20 -7.91
CA THR A 307 2.40 30.13 -7.73
C THR A 307 3.53 29.90 -8.74
N LYS A 308 3.67 28.68 -9.26
CA LYS A 308 4.66 28.33 -10.29
C LYS A 308 4.11 28.43 -11.73
N GLY A 309 2.90 28.95 -11.93
CA GLY A 309 2.28 29.09 -13.24
C GLY A 309 1.99 27.76 -13.96
N LYS A 310 1.87 26.65 -13.21
CA LYS A 310 1.47 25.35 -13.78
C LYS A 310 -0.05 25.28 -13.87
N ASP A 311 -0.57 24.49 -14.83
CA ASP A 311 -2.00 24.22 -14.93
C ASP A 311 -2.53 23.61 -13.61
N PRO A 312 -3.44 24.30 -12.88
CA PRO A 312 -3.91 23.85 -11.60
C PRO A 312 -5.10 22.87 -11.68
N THR A 313 -5.62 22.58 -12.88
CA THR A 313 -6.88 21.85 -13.06
C THR A 313 -6.90 20.50 -12.35
N LEU A 314 -5.87 19.69 -12.54
CA LEU A 314 -5.77 18.39 -11.90
C LEU A 314 -5.68 18.49 -10.37
N TYR A 315 -5.00 19.52 -9.85
CA TYR A 315 -4.86 19.76 -8.41
C TYR A 315 -6.19 20.24 -7.80
N TRP A 316 -7.01 20.99 -8.53
CA TRP A 316 -8.37 21.36 -8.12
C TRP A 316 -9.28 20.15 -7.97
N ILE A 317 -9.21 19.18 -8.89
CA ILE A 317 -10.00 17.95 -8.81
C ILE A 317 -9.63 17.18 -7.52
N TRP A 318 -8.34 16.93 -7.31
CA TRP A 318 -7.87 16.21 -6.12
C TRP A 318 -8.15 16.95 -4.82
N PHE A 319 -8.03 18.27 -4.82
CA PHE A 319 -8.39 19.11 -3.69
C PHE A 319 -9.88 19.00 -3.34
N SER A 320 -10.75 19.03 -4.32
CA SER A 320 -12.20 18.92 -4.12
C SER A 320 -12.59 17.54 -3.57
N ILE A 321 -12.03 16.46 -4.13
CA ILE A 321 -12.26 15.09 -3.63
C ILE A 321 -11.72 14.96 -2.20
N GLY A 322 -10.50 15.40 -1.94
CA GLY A 322 -9.88 15.37 -0.62
C GLY A 322 -10.68 16.15 0.42
N GLY A 323 -11.21 17.31 0.05
CA GLY A 323 -12.08 18.12 0.88
C GLY A 323 -13.39 17.41 1.25
N ALA A 324 -14.05 16.78 0.29
CA ALA A 324 -15.28 16.03 0.53
C ALA A 324 -15.04 14.84 1.49
N VAL A 325 -13.95 14.10 1.29
CA VAL A 325 -13.57 12.96 2.16
C VAL A 325 -13.23 13.45 3.57
N MET A 326 -12.48 14.55 3.70
CA MET A 326 -12.14 15.16 4.98
C MET A 326 -13.41 15.61 5.74
N MET A 327 -14.32 16.32 5.07
CA MET A 327 -15.56 16.77 5.69
C MET A 327 -16.44 15.60 6.17
N SER A 328 -16.50 14.51 5.39
CA SER A 328 -17.20 13.29 5.78
C SER A 328 -16.59 12.66 7.03
N ALA A 329 -15.27 12.60 7.11
CA ALA A 329 -14.56 12.02 8.26
C ALA A 329 -14.74 12.90 9.53
N ILE A 330 -14.70 14.22 9.40
CA ILE A 330 -14.98 15.16 10.50
C ILE A 330 -16.43 15.00 10.97
N ALA A 331 -17.40 14.89 10.06
CA ALA A 331 -18.80 14.66 10.41
C ALA A 331 -18.98 13.36 11.21
N LEU A 332 -18.31 12.26 10.80
CA LEU A 332 -18.30 11.02 11.56
C LEU A 332 -17.68 11.17 12.96
N LEU A 333 -16.61 11.95 13.08
CA LEU A 333 -16.00 12.25 14.38
C LEU A 333 -16.98 12.99 15.28
N VAL A 334 -17.61 14.06 14.78
CA VAL A 334 -18.60 14.83 15.54
C VAL A 334 -19.77 13.95 15.98
N LEU A 335 -20.32 13.14 15.07
CA LEU A 335 -21.39 12.20 15.40
C LEU A 335 -20.96 11.22 16.49
N SER A 336 -19.75 10.67 16.41
CA SER A 336 -19.25 9.73 17.43
C SER A 336 -19.12 10.36 18.81
N ILE A 337 -18.75 11.64 18.89
CA ILE A 337 -18.66 12.40 20.14
C ILE A 337 -20.07 12.63 20.70
N VAL A 338 -21.01 13.03 19.86
CA VAL A 338 -22.41 13.30 20.25
C VAL A 338 -23.07 12.02 20.76
N PHE A 339 -22.91 10.90 20.05
CA PHE A 339 -23.50 9.61 20.48
C PHE A 339 -22.85 9.08 21.76
N LYS A 340 -21.55 9.28 21.96
CA LYS A 340 -20.88 8.93 23.22
C LYS A 340 -21.47 9.73 24.40
N LYS A 341 -21.72 11.03 24.21
CA LYS A 341 -22.30 11.89 25.22
C LYS A 341 -23.72 11.42 25.60
N LYS A 342 -24.59 11.20 24.60
CA LYS A 342 -25.97 10.70 24.84
C LYS A 342 -25.99 9.35 25.56
N ARG A 343 -25.09 8.42 25.25
CA ARG A 343 -25.02 7.12 25.90
C ARG A 343 -24.64 7.25 27.38
N ASN A 344 -23.74 8.16 27.72
CA ASN A 344 -23.36 8.41 29.10
C ASN A 344 -24.50 9.07 29.90
N GLU A 345 -25.30 9.94 29.28
CA GLU A 345 -26.46 10.60 29.90
C GLU A 345 -27.65 9.64 30.10
N SER A 346 -27.74 8.54 29.34
CA SER A 346 -28.80 7.53 29.48
C SER A 346 -28.49 6.46 30.53
N ILE A 347 -27.31 6.48 31.15
CA ILE A 347 -26.84 5.53 32.16
C ILE A 347 -26.89 6.17 33.57
N ILE A 348 -27.11 7.48 33.67
CA ILE A 348 -27.37 8.24 34.90
C ILE A 348 -28.87 8.40 35.08
#